data_3b06904c4bf42f21d671aa4c73b2f7b8
#
_entry.id   3b06904c4bf42f21d671aa4c73b2f7b8
#
_cell.length_a   1.000
_cell.length_b   1.000
_cell.length_c   1.000
_cell.angle_alpha   90.00
_cell.angle_beta   90.00
_cell.angle_gamma   90.00
#
_symmetry.space_group_name_H-M   'P 1'
#
loop_
_entity.id
_entity.type
_entity.pdbx_description
1 polymer ?
#
loop_
_entity_poly.entity_id
_entity_poly.type
_entity_poly.pdbx_seq_one_letter_code
_entity_poly.pdbx_strand_id
1 'polypeptide(L)'
;MLFRWYPTNTKLAPDGKIPESALGSVFKHPADISCNRSSLCWYSTDVLYKITELPQNRFNCGVIETSVSKVNGYSFVCSYEQDGKTHVVKIDLRLKHDPEECMYPHTVIECYKDGVLIDEDEIKPKNFRKAMRQNLAPLFNVSHYADPNFVPPRETKWQYFVATVEPAIKKILIIS
;
A
#
# COMPACT_ATOMS: atom_id res chain seq x y z
N MET A 1 -5.57 -7.81 -7.38
CA MET A 1 -4.92 -7.73 -6.07
C MET A 1 -4.16 -6.42 -5.96
N LEU A 2 -3.92 -5.96 -4.74
CA LEU A 2 -3.09 -4.82 -4.39
C LEU A 2 -1.99 -5.33 -3.47
N PHE A 3 -0.75 -4.95 -3.72
CA PHE A 3 0.43 -5.35 -2.95
C PHE A 3 1.03 -4.15 -2.22
N ARG A 4 1.49 -4.38 -0.99
CA ARG A 4 2.23 -3.41 -0.19
C ARG A 4 3.32 -4.10 0.62
N TRP A 5 4.49 -3.48 0.71
CA TRP A 5 5.56 -3.95 1.58
C TRP A 5 5.29 -3.63 3.07
N TYR A 6 5.87 -4.42 3.96
CA TYR A 6 5.91 -4.17 5.41
C TYR A 6 7.34 -4.35 5.96
N PRO A 7 7.69 -3.63 7.06
CA PRO A 7 9.06 -3.66 7.60
C PRO A 7 9.48 -5.04 8.10
N THR A 8 10.78 -5.36 7.96
CA THR A 8 11.40 -6.63 8.41
C THR A 8 11.24 -6.93 9.90
N ASN A 9 11.21 -5.90 10.73
CA ASN A 9 11.05 -6.04 12.18
C ASN A 9 9.60 -6.27 12.62
N THR A 10 8.66 -6.39 11.70
CA THR A 10 7.27 -6.68 11.99
C THR A 10 7.12 -8.12 12.42
N LYS A 11 6.71 -8.35 13.66
CA LYS A 11 6.35 -9.69 14.15
C LYS A 11 4.93 -10.01 13.72
N LEU A 12 4.79 -10.92 12.77
CA LEU A 12 3.48 -11.46 12.39
C LEU A 12 2.93 -12.34 13.52
N ALA A 13 1.61 -12.35 13.66
CA ALA A 13 0.96 -13.25 14.61
C ALA A 13 1.13 -14.72 14.18
N PRO A 14 1.21 -15.68 15.12
CA PRO A 14 1.36 -17.10 14.82
C PRO A 14 0.22 -17.66 13.94
N ASP A 15 -0.96 -17.06 13.99
CA ASP A 15 -2.13 -17.41 13.19
C ASP A 15 -2.14 -16.77 11.78
N GLY A 16 -1.04 -16.11 11.40
CA GLY A 16 -0.89 -15.44 10.10
C GLY A 16 -1.61 -14.09 9.99
N LYS A 17 -2.24 -13.62 11.05
CA LYS A 17 -2.88 -12.30 11.04
C LYS A 17 -1.84 -11.19 10.93
N ILE A 18 -2.20 -10.18 10.17
CA ILE A 18 -1.39 -8.98 10.00
C ILE A 18 -1.56 -8.08 11.22
N PRO A 19 -0.49 -7.81 11.98
CA PRO A 19 -0.56 -6.87 13.10
C PRO A 19 -0.64 -5.43 12.57
N GLU A 20 -1.15 -4.51 13.36
CA GLU A 20 -1.23 -3.09 13.00
C GLU A 20 0.15 -2.48 12.69
N SER A 21 1.20 -3.03 13.29
CA SER A 21 2.59 -2.58 13.07
C SER A 21 3.09 -2.84 11.63
N ALA A 22 2.52 -3.82 10.92
CA ALA A 22 2.80 -4.02 9.49
C ALA A 22 2.39 -2.82 8.64
N LEU A 23 1.41 -2.05 9.11
CA LEU A 23 0.95 -0.81 8.52
C LEU A 23 1.58 0.42 9.18
N GLY A 24 2.69 0.28 9.88
CA GLY A 24 3.31 1.35 10.67
C GLY A 24 3.74 2.59 9.89
N SER A 25 4.02 2.45 8.59
CA SER A 25 4.32 3.56 7.70
C SER A 25 3.09 4.23 7.07
N VAL A 26 1.90 3.65 7.28
CA VAL A 26 0.63 4.17 6.77
C VAL A 26 0.21 5.41 7.56
N PHE A 27 -0.43 6.36 6.89
CA PHE A 27 -0.91 7.61 7.49
C PHE A 27 0.20 8.50 8.07
N LYS A 28 1.37 8.49 7.45
CA LYS A 28 2.39 9.49 7.78
C LYS A 28 2.18 10.78 6.99
N HIS A 29 2.05 10.67 5.69
CA HIS A 29 1.76 11.72 4.70
C HIS A 29 1.50 11.06 3.36
N PRO A 30 0.43 11.35 2.63
CA PRO A 30 -0.89 11.82 3.08
C PRO A 30 -1.69 10.73 3.83
N ALA A 31 -2.98 11.00 4.13
CA ALA A 31 -3.88 10.07 4.83
C ALA A 31 -4.32 8.89 3.94
N ASP A 32 -3.38 8.23 3.29
CA ASP A 32 -3.62 7.15 2.36
C ASP A 32 -2.73 5.92 2.58
N ILE A 33 -3.03 4.86 1.85
CA ILE A 33 -2.24 3.64 1.81
C ILE A 33 -1.77 3.42 0.37
N SER A 34 -0.49 3.69 0.14
CA SER A 34 0.18 3.40 -1.12
C SER A 34 0.29 1.90 -1.37
N CYS A 35 -0.20 1.44 -2.52
CA CYS A 35 -0.19 0.06 -2.96
C CYS A 35 0.19 -0.05 -4.44
N ASN A 36 0.60 -1.24 -4.89
CA ASN A 36 0.83 -1.55 -6.29
C ASN A 36 -0.18 -2.55 -6.82
N ARG A 37 -0.63 -2.37 -8.06
CA ARG A 37 -1.58 -3.29 -8.72
C ARG A 37 -0.88 -4.55 -9.20
N SER A 38 -1.45 -5.71 -8.89
CA SER A 38 -0.91 -7.01 -9.34
C SER A 38 -0.90 -7.17 -10.86
N SER A 39 -1.80 -6.49 -11.59
CA SER A 39 -1.80 -6.54 -13.05
C SER A 39 -0.52 -5.99 -13.69
N LEU A 40 0.21 -5.16 -12.97
CA LEU A 40 1.46 -4.52 -13.38
C LEU A 40 2.69 -5.07 -12.63
N CYS A 41 2.52 -6.17 -11.90
CA CYS A 41 3.59 -6.90 -11.22
C CYS A 41 3.64 -8.33 -11.75
N TRP A 42 4.83 -8.90 -11.95
CA TRP A 42 4.99 -10.34 -12.18
C TRP A 42 4.88 -11.12 -10.89
N TYR A 43 5.46 -10.55 -9.82
CA TYR A 43 5.48 -11.13 -8.47
C TYR A 43 5.04 -10.08 -7.45
N SER A 44 4.51 -10.52 -6.33
CA SER A 44 4.19 -9.62 -5.21
C SER A 44 5.43 -8.88 -4.72
N THR A 45 6.61 -9.48 -4.84
CA THR A 45 7.90 -8.89 -4.46
C THR A 45 8.35 -7.72 -5.34
N ASP A 46 7.69 -7.46 -6.48
CA ASP A 46 7.99 -6.29 -7.32
C ASP A 46 7.83 -4.97 -6.56
N VAL A 47 6.98 -4.94 -5.51
CA VAL A 47 6.81 -3.75 -4.65
C VAL A 47 8.00 -3.46 -3.75
N LEU A 48 8.97 -4.37 -3.66
CA LEU A 48 10.20 -4.16 -2.90
C LEU A 48 11.21 -3.30 -3.67
N TYR A 49 11.02 -3.14 -4.97
CA TYR A 49 11.84 -2.27 -5.80
C TYR A 49 11.41 -0.80 -5.62
N LYS A 50 12.39 0.08 -5.44
CA LYS A 50 12.19 1.53 -5.56
C LYS A 50 12.65 2.00 -6.93
N ILE A 51 11.90 2.92 -7.56
CA ILE A 51 12.24 3.44 -8.89
C ILE A 51 13.45 4.38 -8.85
N THR A 52 13.53 5.23 -7.84
CA THR A 52 14.43 6.38 -7.79
C THR A 52 15.69 6.15 -6.96
N GLU A 53 15.75 5.05 -6.22
CA GLU A 53 16.88 4.74 -5.36
C GLU A 53 17.35 3.31 -5.62
N LEU A 54 18.64 3.06 -5.47
CA LEU A 54 19.20 1.72 -5.48
C LEU A 54 18.41 0.84 -4.51
N PRO A 55 17.96 -0.33 -4.95
CA PRO A 55 16.96 -1.15 -4.29
C PRO A 55 17.36 -1.74 -2.93
N GLN A 56 18.50 -1.40 -2.43
CA GLN A 56 19.21 -2.08 -1.34
C GLN A 56 18.47 -2.15 -0.01
N ASN A 57 17.45 -1.32 0.22
CA ASN A 57 16.87 -1.18 1.56
C ASN A 57 15.51 -1.88 1.79
N ARG A 58 14.93 -2.57 0.81
CA ARG A 58 13.62 -3.19 0.95
C ARG A 58 13.56 -4.68 0.65
N PHE A 59 14.58 -5.28 0.06
CA PHE A 59 14.53 -6.70 -0.33
C PHE A 59 14.39 -7.68 0.82
N ASN A 60 14.75 -7.27 2.02
CA ASN A 60 14.53 -8.03 3.23
C ASN A 60 13.14 -7.79 3.87
N CYS A 61 12.33 -6.92 3.30
CA CYS A 61 10.96 -6.66 3.75
C CYS A 61 10.01 -7.75 3.26
N GLY A 62 8.88 -7.90 3.96
CA GLY A 62 7.80 -8.73 3.49
C GLY A 62 6.78 -7.96 2.66
N VAL A 63 5.84 -8.68 2.05
CA VAL A 63 4.74 -8.13 1.27
C VAL A 63 3.42 -8.64 1.78
N ILE A 64 2.48 -7.74 1.95
CA ILE A 64 1.07 -8.02 2.23
C ILE A 64 0.22 -7.70 1.01
N GLU A 65 -0.89 -8.39 0.89
CA GLU A 65 -1.82 -8.22 -0.23
C GLU A 65 -3.27 -8.07 0.22
N THR A 66 -4.06 -7.39 -0.59
CA THR A 66 -5.52 -7.32 -0.44
C THR A 66 -6.18 -7.32 -1.83
N SER A 67 -7.46 -7.67 -1.90
CA SER A 67 -8.21 -7.55 -3.16
C SER A 67 -8.86 -6.17 -3.30
N VAL A 68 -9.00 -5.72 -4.54
CA VAL A 68 -9.74 -4.48 -4.86
C VAL A 68 -11.17 -4.54 -4.31
N SER A 69 -11.86 -5.66 -4.51
CA SER A 69 -13.23 -5.85 -4.04
C SER A 69 -13.38 -5.87 -2.52
N LYS A 70 -12.32 -6.20 -1.79
CA LYS A 70 -12.33 -6.23 -0.33
C LYS A 70 -12.14 -4.83 0.27
N VAL A 71 -11.56 -3.91 -0.47
CA VAL A 71 -11.18 -2.57 0.02
C VAL A 71 -12.07 -1.47 -0.56
N ASN A 72 -12.34 -1.51 -1.88
CA ASN A 72 -13.09 -0.44 -2.52
C ASN A 72 -14.56 -0.47 -2.09
N GLY A 73 -15.01 0.60 -1.46
CA GLY A 73 -16.34 0.71 -0.87
C GLY A 73 -16.48 0.04 0.51
N TYR A 74 -15.38 -0.46 1.09
CA TYR A 74 -15.42 -0.98 2.46
C TYR A 74 -15.54 0.15 3.47
N SER A 75 -16.37 -0.06 4.49
CA SER A 75 -16.59 0.89 5.58
C SER A 75 -16.39 0.23 6.93
N PHE A 76 -15.87 0.96 7.88
CA PHE A 76 -15.74 0.52 9.27
C PHE A 76 -15.94 1.68 10.24
N VAL A 77 -16.24 1.34 11.49
CA VAL A 77 -16.31 2.31 12.59
C VAL A 77 -14.99 2.29 13.35
N CYS A 78 -14.38 3.44 13.47
CA CYS A 78 -13.14 3.67 14.18
C CYS A 78 -13.44 4.35 15.52
N SER A 79 -13.04 3.74 16.64
CA SER A 79 -13.15 4.31 17.97
C SER A 79 -11.77 4.57 18.56
N TYR A 80 -11.55 5.76 19.11
CA TYR A 80 -10.26 6.15 19.71
C TYR A 80 -10.45 7.17 20.82
N GLU A 81 -9.51 7.18 21.76
CA GLU A 81 -9.46 8.14 22.87
C GLU A 81 -8.58 9.34 22.50
N GLN A 82 -9.10 10.55 22.74
CA GLN A 82 -8.35 11.78 22.59
C GLN A 82 -8.85 12.80 23.63
N ASP A 83 -7.93 13.45 24.32
CA ASP A 83 -8.21 14.46 25.34
C ASP A 83 -9.25 14.01 26.41
N GLY A 84 -9.16 12.74 26.82
CA GLY A 84 -10.06 12.12 27.79
C GLY A 84 -11.48 11.86 27.28
N LYS A 85 -11.70 11.95 25.95
CA LYS A 85 -13.00 11.67 25.32
C LYS A 85 -12.86 10.53 24.32
N THR A 86 -13.88 9.68 24.25
CA THR A 86 -14.02 8.66 23.20
C THR A 86 -14.61 9.30 21.95
N HIS A 87 -13.89 9.21 20.85
CA HIS A 87 -14.36 9.60 19.53
C HIS A 87 -14.76 8.37 18.73
N VAL A 88 -15.88 8.44 18.05
CA VAL A 88 -16.40 7.37 17.17
C VAL A 88 -16.66 7.97 15.81
N VAL A 89 -15.97 7.46 14.78
CA VAL A 89 -16.08 7.97 13.42
C VAL A 89 -16.27 6.82 12.43
N LYS A 90 -17.11 7.02 11.43
CA LYS A 90 -17.25 6.10 10.30
C LYS A 90 -16.24 6.45 9.24
N ILE A 91 -15.53 5.45 8.74
CA ILE A 91 -14.52 5.58 7.69
C ILE A 91 -14.95 4.76 6.48
N ASP A 92 -14.93 5.38 5.32
CA ASP A 92 -15.16 4.73 4.03
C ASP A 92 -13.84 4.69 3.25
N LEU A 93 -13.53 3.54 2.64
CA LEU A 93 -12.33 3.36 1.81
C LEU A 93 -12.69 3.49 0.33
N ARG A 94 -11.85 4.20 -0.42
CA ARG A 94 -11.95 4.31 -1.87
C ARG A 94 -10.58 4.07 -2.51
N LEU A 95 -10.58 3.45 -3.68
CA LEU A 95 -9.38 3.29 -4.47
C LEU A 95 -9.25 4.43 -5.46
N LYS A 96 -8.06 5.02 -5.51
CA LYS A 96 -7.69 6.02 -6.49
C LYS A 96 -6.45 5.55 -7.26
N HIS A 97 -6.49 5.66 -8.58
CA HIS A 97 -5.28 5.57 -9.39
C HIS A 97 -4.48 6.86 -9.21
N ASP A 98 -3.20 6.73 -8.90
CA ASP A 98 -2.31 7.87 -8.75
C ASP A 98 -1.48 8.04 -10.04
N PRO A 99 -1.87 8.98 -10.93
CA PRO A 99 -1.19 9.20 -12.20
C PRO A 99 0.10 10.02 -12.05
N GLU A 100 0.34 10.70 -10.93
CA GLU A 100 1.54 11.51 -10.74
C GLU A 100 2.78 10.64 -10.55
N GLU A 101 2.61 9.44 -10.02
CA GLU A 101 3.61 8.40 -10.03
C GLU A 101 3.49 7.49 -11.26
N CYS A 102 3.15 8.04 -12.43
CA CYS A 102 2.84 7.32 -13.69
C CYS A 102 3.85 6.28 -14.14
N MET A 103 5.03 6.27 -13.56
CA MET A 103 6.05 5.26 -13.85
C MET A 103 5.85 3.98 -13.03
N TYR A 104 4.72 3.87 -12.29
CA TYR A 104 4.46 2.75 -11.39
C TYR A 104 3.02 2.25 -11.43
N PRO A 105 2.82 0.97 -11.14
CA PRO A 105 1.49 0.40 -10.93
C PRO A 105 0.84 0.95 -9.65
N HIS A 106 1.10 2.20 -9.32
CA HIS A 106 0.72 2.83 -8.08
C HIS A 106 -0.78 3.08 -8.01
N THR A 107 -1.34 2.78 -6.87
CA THR A 107 -2.71 3.12 -6.49
C THR A 107 -2.74 3.39 -5.00
N VAL A 108 -3.63 4.26 -4.58
CA VAL A 108 -3.80 4.61 -3.18
C VAL A 108 -5.17 4.15 -2.68
N ILE A 109 -5.21 3.72 -1.43
CA ILE A 109 -6.45 3.51 -0.70
C ILE A 109 -6.66 4.77 0.13
N GLU A 110 -7.59 5.61 -0.30
CA GLU A 110 -7.95 6.84 0.39
C GLU A 110 -9.00 6.56 1.47
N CYS A 111 -8.91 7.28 2.59
CA CYS A 111 -9.83 7.18 3.70
C CYS A 111 -10.73 8.42 3.76
N TYR A 112 -12.02 8.20 3.81
CA TYR A 112 -13.04 9.25 3.86
C TYR A 112 -13.82 9.17 5.18
N LYS A 113 -14.06 10.32 5.79
CA LYS A 113 -14.92 10.50 6.95
C LYS A 113 -16.12 11.34 6.52
N ASP A 114 -17.33 10.83 6.70
CA ASP A 114 -18.57 11.52 6.31
C ASP A 114 -18.57 12.00 4.84
N GLY A 115 -17.93 11.22 3.96
CA GLY A 115 -17.81 11.53 2.54
C GLY A 115 -16.71 12.51 2.15
N VAL A 116 -15.98 13.06 3.12
CA VAL A 116 -14.85 13.97 2.94
C VAL A 116 -13.53 13.22 3.11
N LEU A 117 -12.57 13.44 2.21
CA LEU A 117 -11.23 12.89 2.34
C LEU A 117 -10.60 13.38 3.65
N ILE A 118 -10.09 12.46 4.46
CA ILE A 118 -9.41 12.79 5.72
C ILE A 118 -8.13 13.54 5.39
N ASP A 119 -7.95 14.72 5.95
CA ASP A 119 -6.75 15.50 5.78
C ASP A 119 -5.62 15.08 6.75
N GLU A 120 -4.44 15.67 6.54
CA GLU A 120 -3.27 15.39 7.36
C GLU A 120 -3.44 15.81 8.82
N ASP A 121 -4.17 16.88 9.09
CA ASP A 121 -4.38 17.38 10.44
C ASP A 121 -5.34 16.50 11.23
N GLU A 122 -6.40 16.03 10.58
CA GLU A 122 -7.34 15.08 11.19
C GLU A 122 -6.68 13.75 11.57
N ILE A 123 -5.68 13.28 10.82
CA ILE A 123 -5.01 12.00 11.08
C ILE A 123 -3.81 12.11 12.04
N LYS A 124 -3.40 13.31 12.43
CA LYS A 124 -2.28 13.53 13.38
C LYS A 124 -2.40 12.80 14.72
N PRO A 125 -3.59 12.65 15.35
CA PRO A 125 -3.69 11.99 16.64
C PRO A 125 -3.19 10.54 16.57
N LYS A 126 -2.20 10.19 17.41
CA LYS A 126 -1.57 8.86 17.42
C LYS A 126 -2.58 7.74 17.64
N ASN A 127 -3.54 7.96 18.54
CA ASN A 127 -4.57 6.98 18.86
C ASN A 127 -5.52 6.75 17.67
N PHE A 128 -5.88 7.81 16.95
CA PHE A 128 -6.68 7.67 15.73
C PHE A 128 -5.94 6.85 14.67
N ARG A 129 -4.68 7.18 14.36
CA ARG A 129 -3.87 6.39 13.41
C ARG A 129 -3.74 4.92 13.82
N LYS A 130 -3.56 4.66 15.12
CA LYS A 130 -3.51 3.28 15.63
C LYS A 130 -4.83 2.55 15.39
N ALA A 131 -5.96 3.17 15.77
CA ALA A 131 -7.29 2.58 15.57
C ALA A 131 -7.61 2.34 14.08
N MET A 132 -7.22 3.27 13.20
CA MET A 132 -7.31 3.09 11.75
C MET A 132 -6.54 1.84 11.29
N ARG A 133 -5.26 1.70 11.66
CA ARG A 133 -4.45 0.54 11.28
C ARG A 133 -4.98 -0.78 11.84
N GLN A 134 -5.53 -0.78 13.06
CA GLN A 134 -6.16 -1.96 13.64
C GLN A 134 -7.37 -2.45 12.84
N ASN A 135 -8.17 -1.54 12.30
CA ASN A 135 -9.31 -1.88 11.44
C ASN A 135 -8.89 -2.28 10.01
N LEU A 136 -7.77 -1.76 9.52
CA LEU A 136 -7.29 -2.04 8.17
C LEU A 136 -6.49 -3.35 8.09
N ALA A 137 -5.73 -3.69 9.13
CA ALA A 137 -4.85 -4.85 9.13
C ALA A 137 -5.57 -6.17 8.75
N PRO A 138 -6.80 -6.45 9.22
CA PRO A 138 -7.54 -7.66 8.84
C PRO A 138 -7.95 -7.74 7.36
N LEU A 139 -7.85 -6.64 6.61
CA LEU A 139 -8.14 -6.64 5.17
C LEU A 139 -6.99 -7.22 4.36
N PHE A 140 -5.81 -7.38 4.94
CA PHE A 140 -4.60 -7.85 4.27
C PHE A 140 -4.23 -9.27 4.68
N ASN A 141 -3.55 -9.97 3.79
CA ASN A 141 -2.90 -11.26 4.03
C ASN A 141 -1.41 -11.14 3.72
N VAL A 142 -0.60 -12.08 4.23
CA VAL A 142 0.81 -12.17 3.83
C VAL A 142 0.91 -12.77 2.43
N SER A 143 1.60 -12.07 1.54
CA SER A 143 1.92 -12.55 0.18
C SER A 143 3.37 -13.00 0.06
N HIS A 144 4.26 -12.37 0.81
CA HIS A 144 5.67 -12.73 0.90
C HIS A 144 6.18 -12.44 2.30
N TYR A 145 6.80 -13.42 2.93
CA TYR A 145 7.44 -13.23 4.24
C TYR A 145 8.75 -12.47 4.10
N ALA A 146 9.06 -11.64 5.10
CA ALA A 146 10.35 -10.96 5.16
C ALA A 146 11.48 -11.99 5.21
N ASP A 147 12.40 -11.92 4.26
CA ASP A 147 13.53 -12.84 4.13
C ASP A 147 14.82 -12.06 3.89
N PRO A 148 15.77 -12.07 4.84
CA PRO A 148 17.06 -11.38 4.67
C PRO A 148 17.91 -11.95 3.54
N ASN A 149 17.64 -13.19 3.09
CA ASN A 149 18.37 -13.85 2.02
C ASN A 149 17.65 -13.77 0.66
N PHE A 150 16.55 -13.02 0.59
CA PHE A 150 15.80 -12.88 -0.66
C PHE A 150 16.67 -12.26 -1.76
N VAL A 151 16.78 -12.97 -2.88
CA VAL A 151 17.47 -12.49 -4.08
C VAL A 151 16.39 -12.00 -5.06
N PRO A 152 16.32 -10.69 -5.31
CA PRO A 152 15.32 -10.15 -6.23
C PRO A 152 15.58 -10.62 -7.67
N PRO A 153 14.52 -10.77 -8.48
CA PRO A 153 14.68 -10.98 -9.92
C PRO A 153 15.40 -9.77 -10.56
N ARG A 154 15.99 -9.97 -11.75
CA ARG A 154 16.79 -8.92 -12.40
C ARG A 154 15.99 -7.65 -12.71
N GLU A 155 14.71 -7.81 -13.02
CA GLU A 155 13.81 -6.69 -13.32
C GLU A 155 12.38 -6.98 -12.89
N THR A 156 11.59 -5.94 -12.70
CA THR A 156 10.15 -6.02 -12.47
C THR A 156 9.40 -6.02 -13.81
N LYS A 157 8.14 -6.47 -13.77
CA LYS A 157 7.24 -6.37 -14.95
C LYS A 157 7.16 -4.95 -15.49
N TRP A 158 7.16 -3.97 -14.63
CA TRP A 158 7.11 -2.56 -15.00
C TRP A 158 8.40 -2.11 -15.70
N GLN A 159 9.57 -2.45 -15.17
CA GLN A 159 10.85 -2.14 -15.80
C GLN A 159 10.94 -2.76 -17.20
N TYR A 160 10.51 -4.02 -17.34
CA TYR A 160 10.41 -4.67 -18.64
C TYR A 160 9.46 -3.92 -19.60
N PHE A 161 8.28 -3.52 -19.12
CA PHE A 161 7.31 -2.77 -19.91
C PHE A 161 7.90 -1.44 -20.41
N VAL A 162 8.48 -0.64 -19.53
CA VAL A 162 9.12 0.64 -19.87
C VAL A 162 10.26 0.45 -20.85
N ALA A 163 11.11 -0.56 -20.65
CA ALA A 163 12.26 -0.79 -21.50
C ALA A 163 11.91 -1.35 -22.89
N THR A 164 10.82 -2.11 -23.02
CA THR A 164 10.53 -2.91 -24.21
C THR A 164 9.27 -2.45 -24.94
N VAL A 165 8.19 -2.23 -24.22
CA VAL A 165 6.86 -2.00 -24.81
C VAL A 165 6.63 -0.52 -25.10
N GLU A 166 6.99 0.36 -24.18
CA GLU A 166 6.78 1.81 -24.34
C GLU A 166 7.54 2.38 -25.55
N PRO A 167 8.81 2.05 -25.81
CA PRO A 167 9.50 2.50 -27.01
C PRO A 167 8.87 2.02 -28.32
N ALA A 168 8.32 0.79 -28.32
CA ALA A 168 7.63 0.24 -29.49
C ALA A 168 6.33 1.00 -29.79
N ILE A 169 5.55 1.31 -28.77
CA ILE A 169 4.31 2.12 -28.91
C ILE A 169 4.64 3.54 -29.40
N LYS A 170 5.67 4.18 -28.85
CA LYS A 170 6.11 5.51 -29.30
C LYS A 170 6.52 5.53 -30.77
N LYS A 171 7.21 4.47 -31.26
CA LYS A 171 7.55 4.36 -32.68
C LYS A 171 6.31 4.27 -33.57
N ILE A 172 5.29 3.55 -33.19
CA ILE A 172 4.04 3.42 -33.93
C ILE A 172 3.31 4.76 -34.04
N LEU A 173 3.26 5.51 -32.91
CA LEU A 173 2.58 6.82 -32.85
C LEU A 173 3.32 7.94 -33.61
N ILE A 174 4.61 7.77 -33.87
CA ILE A 174 5.39 8.77 -34.67
C ILE A 174 5.22 8.52 -36.20
N ILE A 175 4.83 7.31 -36.57
CA ILE A 175 4.67 6.91 -37.98
C ILE A 175 3.21 7.15 -38.48
N SER A 176 2.30 7.41 -37.57
CA SER A 176 0.90 7.74 -37.86
C SER A 176 0.65 9.25 -37.81
#